data_8f13c5e07f695c63117f695470650999
#
_entry.id   8f13c5e07f695c63117f695470650999
#
_cell.length_a   1.000
_cell.length_b   1.000
_cell.length_c   1.000
_cell.angle_alpha   90.00
_cell.angle_beta   90.00
_cell.angle_gamma   90.00
#
_symmetry.space_group_name_H-M   'P 1'
#
loop_
_entity.id
_entity.type
_entity.pdbx_description
1 polymer ?
#
loop_
_entity_poly.entity_id
_entity_poly.type
_entity_poly.pdbx_seq_one_letter_code
_entity_poly.pdbx_strand_id
1 'polypeptide(L)'
;MKKHIIILLVIILFNCNNTKQTPQETPQVSNEMTTSKPIQDTPKLNLKSANTLVELPLHCMNIEYPNRLSQTLGGDDDLKAPTDLHPAFYGCFDWHSAVHGHWSLVSLLKQFPNMDKADEVKARLLNNISKENIENEIQYFFGEHNKSFERTYGWAWLLKLAEELHTWDAPIARELETNLQPLTDLIIEKYIAFLPKLNYPLRVGTHPNTAFGLSFAYDYAATVNHDALKTAISERAKYFFLNDKNCPMSWEPSGSDFLSPCLEE
;
A
#
# COMPACT_ATOMS: atom_id res chain seq x y z
N MET A 1 57.90 23.62 24.62
CA MET A 1 58.36 22.26 24.29
C MET A 1 57.42 21.70 23.23
N LYS A 2 57.82 21.68 21.94
CA LYS A 2 57.04 21.19 20.82
C LYS A 2 57.32 19.68 20.66
N LYS A 3 56.30 18.83 20.78
CA LYS A 3 56.42 17.39 20.52
C LYS A 3 56.07 17.15 19.06
N HIS A 4 57.07 16.67 18.27
CA HIS A 4 56.87 16.21 16.92
C HIS A 4 56.40 14.76 16.95
N ILE A 5 55.26 14.51 16.31
CA ILE A 5 54.75 13.15 16.04
C ILE A 5 55.25 12.75 14.67
N ILE A 6 56.10 11.73 14.61
CA ILE A 6 56.58 11.11 13.39
C ILE A 6 55.57 10.02 13.00
N ILE A 7 54.91 10.21 11.86
CA ILE A 7 54.00 9.18 11.27
C ILE A 7 54.89 8.32 10.36
N LEU A 8 55.01 7.04 10.77
CA LEU A 8 55.74 6.02 9.99
C LEU A 8 54.81 5.47 8.93
N LEU A 9 55.07 5.75 7.65
CA LEU A 9 54.33 5.24 6.51
C LEU A 9 54.91 3.87 6.15
N VAL A 10 54.19 2.78 6.41
CA VAL A 10 54.56 1.43 5.98
C VAL A 10 54.02 1.20 4.56
N ILE A 11 54.92 1.15 3.59
CA ILE A 11 54.60 0.78 2.21
C ILE A 11 54.70 -0.74 2.10
N ILE A 12 53.57 -1.39 1.91
CA ILE A 12 53.50 -2.83 1.61
C ILE A 12 53.59 -2.99 0.09
N LEU A 13 54.71 -3.50 -0.39
CA LEU A 13 54.88 -3.87 -1.79
C LEU A 13 54.25 -5.24 -2.03
N PHE A 14 53.15 -5.29 -2.75
CA PHE A 14 52.60 -6.54 -3.27
C PHE A 14 53.40 -6.99 -4.50
N ASN A 15 54.02 -8.15 -4.36
CA ASN A 15 54.74 -8.81 -5.43
C ASN A 15 53.73 -9.54 -6.34
N CYS A 16 53.54 -9.06 -7.56
CA CYS A 16 52.74 -9.76 -8.57
C CYS A 16 53.48 -10.97 -9.12
N ASN A 17 53.12 -12.13 -8.67
CA ASN A 17 53.54 -13.38 -9.29
C ASN A 17 52.73 -13.62 -10.58
N ASN A 18 53.41 -13.60 -11.69
CA ASN A 18 52.88 -13.80 -13.03
C ASN A 18 52.65 -15.31 -13.27
N THR A 19 51.50 -15.81 -12.90
CA THR A 19 51.07 -17.18 -13.25
C THR A 19 50.43 -17.12 -14.66
N LYS A 20 51.04 -17.85 -15.61
CA LYS A 20 50.51 -18.05 -16.96
C LYS A 20 49.10 -18.63 -16.89
N GLN A 21 48.13 -17.85 -17.36
CA GLN A 21 46.77 -18.35 -17.55
C GLN A 21 46.73 -19.31 -18.74
N THR A 22 46.32 -20.55 -18.49
CA THR A 22 45.88 -21.49 -19.50
C THR A 22 44.56 -20.99 -20.12
N PRO A 23 44.35 -21.09 -21.45
CA PRO A 23 43.10 -20.65 -22.06
C PRO A 23 41.93 -21.43 -21.47
N GLN A 24 40.99 -20.71 -20.87
CA GLN A 24 39.75 -21.27 -20.38
C GLN A 24 38.82 -21.47 -21.58
N GLU A 25 38.49 -22.72 -21.88
CA GLU A 25 37.50 -23.06 -22.88
C GLU A 25 36.14 -22.41 -22.53
N THR A 26 35.61 -21.67 -23.47
CA THR A 26 34.28 -21.06 -23.40
C THR A 26 33.25 -22.19 -23.34
N PRO A 27 32.35 -22.22 -22.35
CA PRO A 27 31.29 -23.21 -22.33
C PRO A 27 30.42 -23.03 -23.57
N GLN A 28 30.32 -24.02 -24.44
CA GLN A 28 29.29 -24.08 -25.47
C GLN A 28 27.93 -24.07 -24.78
N VAL A 29 27.17 -23.00 -24.95
CA VAL A 29 25.76 -22.98 -24.58
C VAL A 29 25.04 -23.92 -25.54
N SER A 30 24.74 -25.12 -25.06
CA SER A 30 23.80 -26.02 -25.75
C SER A 30 22.43 -25.33 -25.74
N ASN A 31 21.91 -24.97 -26.91
CA ASN A 31 20.52 -24.58 -27.10
C ASN A 31 19.63 -25.82 -26.91
N GLU A 32 19.49 -26.29 -25.68
CA GLU A 32 18.36 -27.12 -25.31
C GLU A 32 17.13 -26.18 -25.28
N MET A 33 16.30 -26.32 -26.30
CA MET A 33 14.96 -25.76 -26.33
C MET A 33 14.21 -26.35 -25.13
N THR A 34 14.25 -25.63 -24.00
CA THR A 34 13.42 -25.95 -22.85
C THR A 34 11.98 -25.91 -23.31
N THR A 35 11.39 -27.10 -23.46
CA THR A 35 9.93 -27.24 -23.63
C THR A 35 9.29 -26.48 -22.49
N SER A 36 8.60 -25.39 -22.81
CA SER A 36 7.85 -24.62 -21.86
C SER A 36 6.94 -25.56 -21.06
N LYS A 37 7.16 -25.64 -19.75
CA LYS A 37 6.19 -26.31 -18.87
C LYS A 37 4.81 -25.74 -19.19
N PRO A 38 3.76 -26.59 -19.28
CA PRO A 38 2.41 -26.09 -19.49
C PRO A 38 2.15 -24.99 -18.46
N ILE A 39 1.60 -23.86 -18.93
CA ILE A 39 1.18 -22.74 -18.07
C ILE A 39 0.25 -23.38 -17.04
N GLN A 40 0.72 -23.42 -15.80
CA GLN A 40 -0.04 -23.99 -14.69
C GLN A 40 -1.28 -23.10 -14.56
N ASP A 41 -2.49 -23.69 -14.61
CA ASP A 41 -3.74 -22.94 -14.46
C ASP A 41 -3.62 -21.95 -13.30
N THR A 42 -3.94 -20.69 -13.56
CA THR A 42 -3.91 -19.64 -12.53
C THR A 42 -4.75 -20.10 -11.33
N PRO A 43 -4.20 -20.13 -10.12
CA PRO A 43 -4.95 -20.55 -8.94
C PRO A 43 -6.24 -19.72 -8.80
N LYS A 44 -7.39 -20.41 -8.73
CA LYS A 44 -8.69 -19.74 -8.53
C LYS A 44 -9.05 -19.78 -7.05
N LEU A 45 -9.48 -18.63 -6.53
CA LEU A 45 -10.04 -18.55 -5.19
C LEU A 45 -11.31 -19.43 -5.12
N ASN A 46 -11.46 -20.18 -4.05
CA ASN A 46 -12.63 -21.03 -3.80
C ASN A 46 -13.08 -20.88 -2.33
N LEU A 47 -14.23 -21.41 -2.00
CA LEU A 47 -14.83 -21.28 -0.66
C LEU A 47 -13.87 -21.75 0.46
N LYS A 48 -13.14 -22.85 0.25
CA LYS A 48 -12.17 -23.37 1.24
C LYS A 48 -11.04 -22.35 1.46
N SER A 49 -10.51 -21.80 0.38
CA SER A 49 -9.46 -20.78 0.47
C SER A 49 -10.00 -19.48 1.08
N ALA A 50 -11.24 -19.10 0.76
CA ALA A 50 -11.90 -17.93 1.36
C ALA A 50 -12.05 -18.09 2.88
N ASN A 51 -12.49 -19.25 3.36
CA ASN A 51 -12.57 -19.57 4.78
C ASN A 51 -11.21 -19.55 5.50
N THR A 52 -10.12 -19.81 4.80
CA THR A 52 -8.78 -19.69 5.36
C THR A 52 -8.30 -18.24 5.37
N LEU A 53 -8.51 -17.51 4.29
CA LEU A 53 -8.03 -16.13 4.14
C LEU A 53 -8.77 -15.14 5.04
N VAL A 54 -10.05 -15.39 5.36
CA VAL A 54 -10.83 -14.52 6.23
C VAL A 54 -10.30 -14.45 7.67
N GLU A 55 -9.59 -15.47 8.13
CA GLU A 55 -9.14 -15.58 9.51
C GLU A 55 -8.21 -14.45 9.93
N LEU A 56 -7.23 -14.12 9.08
CA LEU A 56 -6.22 -13.11 9.42
C LEU A 56 -6.83 -11.71 9.59
N PRO A 57 -7.53 -11.13 8.60
CA PRO A 57 -8.12 -9.79 8.75
C PRO A 57 -9.20 -9.76 9.84
N LEU A 58 -10.02 -10.78 9.96
CA LEU A 58 -11.05 -10.85 11.00
C LEU A 58 -10.46 -10.89 12.40
N HIS A 59 -9.32 -11.57 12.59
CA HIS A 59 -8.62 -11.63 13.86
C HIS A 59 -8.01 -10.28 14.23
N CYS A 60 -7.30 -9.61 13.30
CA CYS A 60 -6.50 -8.44 13.65
C CYS A 60 -7.30 -7.13 13.72
N MET A 61 -8.46 -6.99 13.05
CA MET A 61 -9.10 -5.68 12.87
C MET A 61 -9.61 -5.03 14.17
N ASN A 62 -9.74 -5.78 15.26
CA ASN A 62 -10.10 -5.27 16.58
C ASN A 62 -9.04 -5.54 17.65
N ILE A 63 -7.81 -5.85 17.24
CA ILE A 63 -6.66 -5.93 18.16
C ILE A 63 -5.98 -4.57 18.18
N GLU A 64 -6.10 -3.89 19.31
CA GLU A 64 -5.58 -2.53 19.47
C GLU A 64 -4.05 -2.48 19.51
N TYR A 65 -3.39 -3.45 20.13
CA TYR A 65 -1.93 -3.47 20.32
C TYR A 65 -1.32 -4.80 19.86
N PRO A 66 -0.05 -4.78 19.28
CA PRO A 66 0.77 -3.58 19.04
C PRO A 66 0.19 -2.67 17.96
N ASN A 67 0.44 -1.35 18.05
CA ASN A 67 -0.09 -0.37 17.10
C ASN A 67 0.97 0.69 16.74
N ARG A 68 0.94 1.13 15.50
CA ARG A 68 1.76 2.22 14.98
C ARG A 68 0.85 3.35 14.48
N LEU A 69 0.62 4.33 15.32
CA LEU A 69 -0.27 5.47 15.00
C LEU A 69 0.25 6.37 13.88
N SER A 70 1.56 6.41 13.62
CA SER A 70 2.19 7.32 12.64
C SER A 70 1.79 8.79 12.86
N GLN A 71 1.50 9.16 14.10
CA GLN A 71 0.98 10.45 14.54
C GLN A 71 2.09 11.48 14.69
N THR A 72 1.79 12.74 14.38
CA THR A 72 2.60 13.90 14.79
C THR A 72 1.91 14.58 15.97
N LEU A 73 2.61 14.66 17.10
CA LEU A 73 2.08 15.29 18.31
C LEU A 73 2.37 16.80 18.29
N GLY A 74 1.35 17.62 18.49
CA GLY A 74 1.47 19.04 18.74
C GLY A 74 1.59 19.38 20.23
N GLY A 75 1.13 18.47 21.11
CA GLY A 75 1.16 18.59 22.56
C GLY A 75 0.70 17.32 23.27
N ASP A 76 0.67 17.35 24.59
CA ASP A 76 0.30 16.20 25.43
C ASP A 76 -1.17 15.77 25.22
N ASP A 77 -2.04 16.69 24.84
CA ASP A 77 -3.46 16.43 24.57
C ASP A 77 -3.69 15.54 23.34
N ASP A 78 -2.69 15.41 22.48
CA ASP A 78 -2.73 14.52 21.31
C ASP A 78 -2.46 13.06 21.67
N LEU A 79 -1.98 12.78 22.89
CA LEU A 79 -1.69 11.41 23.35
C LEU A 79 -3.00 10.70 23.71
N LYS A 80 -3.49 9.88 22.79
CA LYS A 80 -4.72 9.09 22.94
C LYS A 80 -4.50 7.65 22.50
N ALA A 81 -5.37 6.76 22.96
CA ALA A 81 -5.36 5.37 22.52
C ALA A 81 -5.73 5.23 21.02
N PRO A 82 -5.25 4.19 20.33
CA PRO A 82 -5.62 3.93 18.95
C PRO A 82 -7.15 3.90 18.71
N THR A 83 -7.90 3.29 19.61
CA THR A 83 -9.36 3.22 19.54
C THR A 83 -10.05 4.58 19.68
N ASP A 84 -9.44 5.52 20.42
CA ASP A 84 -9.98 6.87 20.57
C ASP A 84 -9.71 7.74 19.33
N LEU A 85 -8.57 7.51 18.65
CA LEU A 85 -8.15 8.28 17.50
C LEU A 85 -8.78 7.75 16.20
N HIS A 86 -8.88 6.42 16.08
CA HIS A 86 -9.27 5.71 14.87
C HIS A 86 -10.30 4.61 15.15
N PRO A 87 -11.52 4.96 15.61
CA PRO A 87 -12.50 3.97 16.07
C PRO A 87 -12.97 3.02 14.95
N ALA A 88 -12.90 3.44 13.69
CA ALA A 88 -13.19 2.57 12.55
C ALA A 88 -11.99 1.68 12.17
N PHE A 89 -10.76 2.19 12.29
CA PHE A 89 -9.57 1.58 11.66
C PHE A 89 -8.37 1.49 12.62
N TYR A 90 -8.59 1.18 13.91
CA TYR A 90 -7.53 1.08 14.91
C TYR A 90 -6.75 -0.23 14.92
N GLY A 91 -7.29 -1.32 14.34
CA GLY A 91 -6.71 -2.64 14.43
C GLY A 91 -5.60 -2.92 13.41
N CYS A 92 -5.20 -4.18 13.31
CA CYS A 92 -4.23 -4.67 12.32
C CYS A 92 -2.91 -3.90 12.27
N PHE A 93 -2.42 -3.41 13.41
CA PHE A 93 -1.14 -2.72 13.58
C PHE A 93 -1.13 -1.24 13.21
N ASP A 94 -1.74 -0.81 12.10
CA ASP A 94 -1.84 0.59 11.68
C ASP A 94 -3.10 0.87 10.86
N TRP A 95 -3.37 2.14 10.61
CA TRP A 95 -4.59 2.59 9.95
C TRP A 95 -4.79 1.98 8.56
N HIS A 96 -3.77 2.03 7.70
CA HIS A 96 -3.91 1.49 6.33
C HIS A 96 -4.04 -0.03 6.32
N SER A 97 -3.38 -0.74 7.25
CA SER A 97 -3.54 -2.20 7.37
C SER A 97 -4.94 -2.56 7.84
N ALA A 98 -5.54 -1.76 8.74
CA ALA A 98 -6.95 -1.92 9.12
C ALA A 98 -7.88 -1.71 7.93
N VAL A 99 -7.71 -0.63 7.16
CA VAL A 99 -8.49 -0.37 5.93
C VAL A 99 -8.35 -1.50 4.93
N HIS A 100 -7.12 -1.99 4.70
CA HIS A 100 -6.84 -3.14 3.84
C HIS A 100 -7.52 -4.42 4.35
N GLY A 101 -7.51 -4.65 5.67
CA GLY A 101 -8.24 -5.75 6.30
C GLY A 101 -9.74 -5.68 6.03
N HIS A 102 -10.36 -4.49 6.14
CA HIS A 102 -11.77 -4.27 5.81
C HIS A 102 -12.05 -4.53 4.33
N TRP A 103 -11.20 -4.03 3.42
CA TRP A 103 -11.31 -4.35 1.99
C TRP A 103 -11.27 -5.86 1.73
N SER A 104 -10.33 -6.58 2.37
CA SER A 104 -10.20 -8.03 2.22
C SER A 104 -11.47 -8.75 2.65
N LEU A 105 -12.06 -8.36 3.79
CA LEU A 105 -13.30 -8.95 4.28
C LEU A 105 -14.49 -8.67 3.37
N VAL A 106 -14.61 -7.43 2.87
CA VAL A 106 -15.67 -7.05 1.92
C VAL A 106 -15.53 -7.86 0.63
N SER A 107 -14.32 -7.95 0.06
CA SER A 107 -14.05 -8.69 -1.18
C SER A 107 -14.34 -10.20 -1.03
N LEU A 108 -13.94 -10.80 0.10
CA LEU A 108 -14.25 -12.20 0.39
C LEU A 108 -15.74 -12.44 0.56
N LEU A 109 -16.43 -11.59 1.31
CA LEU A 109 -17.87 -11.72 1.58
C LEU A 109 -18.69 -11.52 0.30
N LYS A 110 -18.29 -10.59 -0.57
CA LYS A 110 -18.90 -10.36 -1.89
C LYS A 110 -18.81 -11.59 -2.78
N GLN A 111 -17.66 -12.24 -2.83
CA GLN A 111 -17.40 -13.40 -3.68
C GLN A 111 -17.96 -14.71 -3.08
N PHE A 112 -17.94 -14.83 -1.76
CA PHE A 112 -18.32 -16.04 -1.02
C PHE A 112 -19.30 -15.71 0.12
N PRO A 113 -20.53 -15.32 -0.19
CA PRO A 113 -21.53 -14.90 0.82
C PRO A 113 -21.89 -15.99 1.82
N ASN A 114 -21.60 -17.25 1.49
CA ASN A 114 -21.87 -18.44 2.31
C ASN A 114 -20.63 -18.97 3.04
N MET A 115 -19.54 -18.18 3.16
CA MET A 115 -18.38 -18.61 3.95
C MET A 115 -18.75 -18.76 5.42
N ASP A 116 -18.02 -19.62 6.14
CA ASP A 116 -18.35 -20.05 7.50
C ASP A 116 -18.52 -18.88 8.49
N LYS A 117 -17.72 -17.81 8.32
CA LYS A 117 -17.76 -16.61 9.17
C LYS A 117 -18.51 -15.43 8.57
N ALA A 118 -19.35 -15.64 7.56
CA ALA A 118 -20.04 -14.56 6.86
C ALA A 118 -20.79 -13.60 7.80
N ASP A 119 -21.54 -14.12 8.78
CA ASP A 119 -22.31 -13.29 9.69
C ASP A 119 -21.44 -12.56 10.73
N GLU A 120 -20.35 -13.19 11.19
CA GLU A 120 -19.35 -12.52 12.03
C GLU A 120 -18.68 -11.35 11.28
N VAL A 121 -18.31 -11.57 10.03
CA VAL A 121 -17.72 -10.52 9.16
C VAL A 121 -18.70 -9.36 8.97
N LYS A 122 -19.97 -9.64 8.65
CA LYS A 122 -21.00 -8.59 8.48
C LYS A 122 -21.14 -7.75 9.75
N ALA A 123 -21.28 -8.42 10.91
CA ALA A 123 -21.42 -7.74 12.19
C ALA A 123 -20.21 -6.85 12.50
N ARG A 124 -19.01 -7.34 12.20
CA ARG A 124 -17.76 -6.60 12.41
C ARG A 124 -17.65 -5.38 11.52
N LEU A 125 -17.92 -5.53 10.23
CA LEU A 125 -17.91 -4.43 9.26
C LEU A 125 -18.90 -3.32 9.65
N LEU A 126 -20.15 -3.68 10.03
CA LEU A 126 -21.16 -2.72 10.44
C LEU A 126 -20.79 -1.99 11.73
N ASN A 127 -20.16 -2.69 12.69
CA ASN A 127 -19.71 -2.07 13.92
C ASN A 127 -18.57 -1.05 13.66
N ASN A 128 -17.58 -1.42 12.85
CA ASN A 128 -16.43 -0.58 12.61
C ASN A 128 -16.75 0.60 11.68
N ILE A 129 -17.44 0.34 10.56
CA ILE A 129 -17.84 1.38 9.59
C ILE A 129 -19.24 1.91 9.98
N SER A 130 -19.41 2.29 11.24
CA SER A 130 -20.60 3.01 11.69
C SER A 130 -20.48 4.50 11.34
N LYS A 131 -21.61 5.19 11.25
CA LYS A 131 -21.63 6.63 10.98
C LYS A 131 -20.81 7.41 12.01
N GLU A 132 -20.96 7.08 13.30
CA GLU A 132 -20.25 7.74 14.39
C GLU A 132 -18.74 7.54 14.30
N ASN A 133 -18.27 6.31 14.04
CA ASN A 133 -16.85 6.02 13.90
C ASN A 133 -16.23 6.77 12.71
N ILE A 134 -16.93 6.82 11.57
CA ILE A 134 -16.45 7.55 10.39
C ILE A 134 -16.43 9.07 10.63
N GLU A 135 -17.39 9.64 11.34
CA GLU A 135 -17.36 11.04 11.76
C GLU A 135 -16.12 11.35 12.63
N ASN A 136 -15.75 10.45 13.54
CA ASN A 136 -14.55 10.59 14.37
C ASN A 136 -13.26 10.46 13.53
N GLU A 137 -13.18 9.52 12.58
CA GLU A 137 -12.06 9.44 11.64
C GLU A 137 -11.86 10.77 10.88
N ILE A 138 -12.96 11.37 10.39
CA ILE A 138 -12.93 12.64 9.67
C ILE A 138 -12.36 13.76 10.56
N GLN A 139 -12.74 13.83 11.85
CA GLN A 139 -12.21 14.83 12.78
C GLN A 139 -10.70 14.72 12.94
N TYR A 140 -10.14 13.51 12.98
CA TYR A 140 -8.70 13.31 13.03
C TYR A 140 -7.98 13.97 11.84
N PHE A 141 -8.51 13.83 10.63
CA PHE A 141 -7.93 14.42 9.41
C PHE A 141 -7.93 15.95 9.39
N PHE A 142 -8.76 16.61 10.21
CA PHE A 142 -8.78 18.07 10.34
C PHE A 142 -7.76 18.59 11.37
N GLY A 143 -7.12 17.74 12.14
CA GLY A 143 -6.08 18.14 13.07
C GLY A 143 -4.95 18.90 12.38
N GLU A 144 -4.39 19.90 13.06
CA GLU A 144 -3.36 20.80 12.51
C GLU A 144 -2.16 20.03 11.96
N HIS A 145 -1.74 18.96 12.65
CA HIS A 145 -0.57 18.16 12.34
C HIS A 145 -0.87 16.94 11.48
N ASN A 146 -2.16 16.67 11.16
CA ASN A 146 -2.61 15.44 10.47
C ASN A 146 -2.85 15.63 8.96
N LYS A 147 -2.46 16.77 8.38
CA LYS A 147 -2.71 17.10 6.96
C LYS A 147 -2.16 16.08 5.96
N SER A 148 -1.08 15.40 6.34
CA SER A 148 -0.41 14.39 5.50
C SER A 148 -0.60 12.96 6.01
N PHE A 149 -1.47 12.74 6.99
CA PHE A 149 -1.74 11.42 7.53
C PHE A 149 -2.15 10.44 6.42
N GLU A 150 -1.49 9.28 6.39
CA GLU A 150 -1.70 8.18 5.45
C GLU A 150 -1.54 8.51 3.94
N ARG A 151 -0.94 9.66 3.60
CA ARG A 151 -0.73 10.10 2.20
C ARG A 151 0.43 9.36 1.52
N THR A 152 0.25 8.67 0.38
CA THR A 152 -1.01 8.43 -0.34
C THR A 152 -1.51 6.98 -0.19
N TYR A 153 -0.75 6.13 0.46
CA TYR A 153 -0.99 4.69 0.53
C TYR A 153 -2.31 4.34 1.23
N GLY A 154 -2.53 4.87 2.44
CA GLY A 154 -3.78 4.65 3.16
C GLY A 154 -4.99 5.26 2.44
N TRP A 155 -4.80 6.44 1.81
CA TRP A 155 -5.84 7.05 0.98
C TRP A 155 -6.24 6.13 -0.19
N ALA A 156 -5.24 5.52 -0.87
CA ALA A 156 -5.48 4.61 -1.97
C ALA A 156 -6.27 3.37 -1.52
N TRP A 157 -5.92 2.78 -0.39
CA TRP A 157 -6.64 1.65 0.18
C TRP A 157 -8.06 1.99 0.61
N LEU A 158 -8.31 3.20 1.15
CA LEU A 158 -9.67 3.65 1.47
C LEU A 158 -10.53 3.76 0.20
N LEU A 159 -9.99 4.33 -0.88
CA LEU A 159 -10.70 4.40 -2.16
C LEU A 159 -10.94 3.00 -2.74
N LYS A 160 -10.00 2.06 -2.55
CA LYS A 160 -10.18 0.67 -2.98
C LYS A 160 -11.28 -0.05 -2.19
N LEU A 161 -11.38 0.21 -0.89
CA LEU A 161 -12.50 -0.27 -0.06
C LEU A 161 -13.84 0.33 -0.53
N ALA A 162 -13.88 1.63 -0.81
CA ALA A 162 -15.08 2.30 -1.31
C ALA A 162 -15.52 1.76 -2.68
N GLU A 163 -14.58 1.49 -3.60
CA GLU A 163 -14.84 0.85 -4.89
C GLU A 163 -15.45 -0.55 -4.73
N GLU A 164 -14.90 -1.36 -3.83
CA GLU A 164 -15.39 -2.72 -3.58
C GLU A 164 -16.83 -2.70 -3.05
N LEU A 165 -17.16 -1.76 -2.14
CA LEU A 165 -18.51 -1.55 -1.63
C LEU A 165 -19.46 -1.06 -2.75
N HIS A 166 -19.03 -0.10 -3.57
CA HIS A 166 -19.82 0.45 -4.67
C HIS A 166 -20.24 -0.64 -5.66
N THR A 167 -19.33 -1.54 -6.01
CA THR A 167 -19.55 -2.61 -6.98
C THR A 167 -20.20 -3.87 -6.41
N TRP A 168 -20.57 -3.85 -5.14
CA TRP A 168 -21.26 -4.97 -4.49
C TRP A 168 -22.75 -4.72 -4.37
N ASP A 169 -23.55 -5.44 -5.14
CA ASP A 169 -25.02 -5.33 -5.12
C ASP A 169 -25.60 -6.15 -3.95
N ALA A 170 -25.56 -5.55 -2.75
CA ALA A 170 -26.15 -6.11 -1.52
C ALA A 170 -26.59 -5.00 -0.56
N PRO A 171 -27.67 -5.19 0.24
CA PRO A 171 -28.14 -4.18 1.19
C PRO A 171 -27.07 -3.70 2.17
N ILE A 172 -26.27 -4.64 2.72
CA ILE A 172 -25.17 -4.31 3.62
C ILE A 172 -24.10 -3.43 2.95
N ALA A 173 -23.82 -3.66 1.67
CA ALA A 173 -22.86 -2.84 0.95
C ALA A 173 -23.34 -1.40 0.80
N ARG A 174 -24.63 -1.20 0.55
CA ARG A 174 -25.24 0.17 0.47
C ARG A 174 -25.18 0.90 1.81
N GLU A 175 -25.40 0.19 2.91
CA GLU A 175 -25.28 0.76 4.26
C GLU A 175 -23.83 1.16 4.57
N LEU A 176 -22.88 0.25 4.38
CA LEU A 176 -21.45 0.51 4.59
C LEU A 176 -20.93 1.62 3.69
N GLU A 177 -21.29 1.64 2.41
CA GLU A 177 -20.94 2.69 1.47
C GLU A 177 -21.48 4.05 1.92
N THR A 178 -22.75 4.11 2.32
CA THR A 178 -23.37 5.34 2.82
C THR A 178 -22.63 5.88 4.05
N ASN A 179 -22.26 5.00 4.98
CA ASN A 179 -21.53 5.39 6.17
C ASN A 179 -20.11 5.86 5.84
N LEU A 180 -19.40 5.18 4.91
CA LEU A 180 -18.03 5.49 4.52
C LEU A 180 -17.92 6.73 3.63
N GLN A 181 -18.98 7.09 2.89
CA GLN A 181 -18.94 8.12 1.85
C GLN A 181 -18.37 9.47 2.30
N PRO A 182 -18.71 10.02 3.50
CA PRO A 182 -18.15 11.30 3.92
C PRO A 182 -16.62 11.29 4.07
N LEU A 183 -16.04 10.18 4.54
CA LEU A 183 -14.58 10.02 4.61
C LEU A 183 -13.98 9.81 3.22
N THR A 184 -14.67 9.09 2.34
CA THR A 184 -14.27 8.92 0.93
C THR A 184 -14.21 10.26 0.22
N ASP A 185 -15.21 11.11 0.39
CA ASP A 185 -15.25 12.46 -0.21
C ASP A 185 -14.09 13.33 0.28
N LEU A 186 -13.79 13.29 1.58
CA LEU A 186 -12.64 13.98 2.15
C LEU A 186 -11.32 13.52 1.53
N ILE A 187 -11.14 12.21 1.34
CA ILE A 187 -9.92 11.68 0.70
C ILE A 187 -9.82 12.10 -0.77
N ILE A 188 -10.93 12.13 -1.50
CA ILE A 188 -10.99 12.65 -2.88
C ILE A 188 -10.52 14.11 -2.93
N GLU A 189 -11.06 14.96 -2.05
CA GLU A 189 -10.65 16.37 -1.94
C GLU A 189 -9.15 16.49 -1.62
N LYS A 190 -8.64 15.70 -0.70
CA LYS A 190 -7.21 15.68 -0.37
C LYS A 190 -6.34 15.27 -1.57
N TYR A 191 -6.73 14.27 -2.36
CA TYR A 191 -6.03 13.91 -3.59
C TYR A 191 -5.99 15.08 -4.60
N ILE A 192 -7.15 15.65 -4.90
CA ILE A 192 -7.28 16.78 -5.84
C ILE A 192 -6.44 17.98 -5.39
N ALA A 193 -6.41 18.26 -4.08
CA ALA A 193 -5.63 19.37 -3.52
C ALA A 193 -4.13 19.09 -3.44
N PHE A 194 -3.73 17.82 -3.32
CA PHE A 194 -2.33 17.41 -3.17
C PHE A 194 -1.60 17.22 -4.49
N LEU A 195 -2.20 16.54 -5.46
CA LEU A 195 -1.54 16.16 -6.71
C LEU A 195 -0.88 17.33 -7.46
N PRO A 196 -1.49 18.52 -7.58
CA PRO A 196 -0.84 19.67 -8.22
C PRO A 196 0.42 20.17 -7.50
N LYS A 197 0.56 19.90 -6.19
CA LYS A 197 1.69 20.33 -5.36
C LYS A 197 2.87 19.36 -5.42
N LEU A 198 2.65 18.14 -5.89
CA LEU A 198 3.69 17.13 -6.01
C LEU A 198 4.52 17.40 -7.26
N ASN A 199 5.75 17.85 -7.09
CA ASN A 199 6.64 18.19 -8.22
C ASN A 199 7.32 16.95 -8.82
N TYR A 200 7.63 15.94 -7.99
CA TYR A 200 8.33 14.71 -8.38
C TYR A 200 7.61 13.51 -7.81
N PRO A 201 7.46 12.40 -8.57
CA PRO A 201 6.89 11.18 -8.03
C PRO A 201 7.86 10.48 -7.07
N LEU A 202 7.34 9.77 -6.10
CA LEU A 202 8.10 8.87 -5.23
C LEU A 202 8.16 7.49 -5.89
N ARG A 203 9.39 7.09 -6.29
CA ARG A 203 9.67 5.86 -7.05
C ARG A 203 10.31 4.79 -6.18
N VAL A 204 9.71 4.51 -5.05
CA VAL A 204 10.19 3.50 -4.10
C VAL A 204 9.25 2.30 -4.09
N GLY A 205 9.75 1.10 -3.83
CA GLY A 205 8.95 -0.11 -3.77
C GLY A 205 8.17 -0.29 -2.44
N THR A 206 7.89 0.82 -1.74
CA THR A 206 7.23 0.84 -0.43
C THR A 206 6.02 1.77 -0.41
N HIS A 207 5.34 1.91 0.75
CA HIS A 207 4.10 2.67 0.95
C HIS A 207 4.00 4.02 0.22
N PRO A 208 5.04 4.89 0.17
CA PRO A 208 4.87 6.19 -0.48
C PRO A 208 4.96 6.15 -2.02
N ASN A 209 4.99 4.98 -2.67
CA ASN A 209 5.00 4.86 -4.13
C ASN A 209 3.85 5.65 -4.75
N THR A 210 4.19 6.58 -5.66
CA THR A 210 3.18 7.46 -6.27
C THR A 210 2.31 6.72 -7.28
N ALA A 211 2.89 5.87 -8.12
CA ALA A 211 2.14 5.15 -9.16
C ALA A 211 1.10 4.22 -8.53
N PHE A 212 1.46 3.47 -7.48
CA PHE A 212 0.53 2.66 -6.70
C PHE A 212 -0.65 3.48 -6.16
N GLY A 213 -0.35 4.64 -5.51
CA GLY A 213 -1.40 5.51 -4.99
C GLY A 213 -2.32 6.07 -6.07
N LEU A 214 -1.79 6.37 -7.27
CA LEU A 214 -2.58 6.86 -8.40
C LEU A 214 -3.43 5.75 -9.03
N SER A 215 -2.94 4.51 -9.11
CA SER A 215 -3.65 3.40 -9.77
C SER A 215 -4.97 3.08 -9.06
N PHE A 216 -4.95 2.88 -7.75
CA PHE A 216 -6.17 2.61 -6.98
C PHE A 216 -7.15 3.78 -6.97
N ALA A 217 -6.62 5.02 -6.85
CA ALA A 217 -7.47 6.20 -6.91
C ALA A 217 -8.11 6.38 -8.30
N TYR A 218 -7.41 6.01 -9.37
CA TYR A 218 -7.95 6.03 -10.74
C TYR A 218 -9.04 4.99 -10.94
N ASP A 219 -8.83 3.75 -10.45
CA ASP A 219 -9.82 2.68 -10.54
C ASP A 219 -11.12 3.08 -9.87
N TYR A 220 -11.05 3.61 -8.64
CA TYR A 220 -12.20 4.15 -7.94
C TYR A 220 -12.88 5.26 -8.77
N ALA A 221 -12.13 6.27 -9.22
CA ALA A 221 -12.68 7.40 -9.96
C ALA A 221 -13.35 6.98 -11.27
N ALA A 222 -12.80 5.96 -11.95
CA ALA A 222 -13.39 5.40 -13.15
C ALA A 222 -14.67 4.62 -12.86
N THR A 223 -14.67 3.82 -11.79
CA THR A 223 -15.81 2.99 -11.37
C THR A 223 -17.04 3.82 -10.98
N VAL A 224 -16.84 4.90 -10.21
CA VAL A 224 -17.93 5.78 -9.75
C VAL A 224 -18.20 6.97 -10.67
N ASN A 225 -17.48 7.07 -11.81
CA ASN A 225 -17.58 8.18 -12.78
C ASN A 225 -17.26 9.56 -12.16
N HIS A 226 -16.24 9.63 -11.30
CA HIS A 226 -15.81 10.89 -10.68
C HIS A 226 -14.80 11.65 -11.57
N ASP A 227 -15.30 12.43 -12.54
CA ASP A 227 -14.49 13.05 -13.59
C ASP A 227 -13.36 13.96 -13.06
N ALA A 228 -13.61 14.75 -12.02
CA ALA A 228 -12.61 15.68 -11.48
C ALA A 228 -11.39 14.93 -10.91
N LEU A 229 -11.59 13.85 -10.13
CA LEU A 229 -10.51 13.03 -9.59
C LEU A 229 -9.78 12.30 -10.72
N LYS A 230 -10.52 11.67 -11.63
CA LYS A 230 -9.99 10.96 -12.79
C LYS A 230 -9.09 11.86 -13.66
N THR A 231 -9.51 13.09 -13.91
CA THR A 231 -8.75 14.09 -14.66
C THR A 231 -7.47 14.46 -13.92
N ALA A 232 -7.56 14.82 -12.64
CA ALA A 232 -6.42 15.20 -11.83
C ALA A 232 -5.34 14.09 -11.77
N ILE A 233 -5.78 12.83 -11.61
CA ILE A 233 -4.87 11.68 -11.61
C ILE A 233 -4.24 11.49 -12.99
N SER A 234 -5.05 11.49 -14.07
CA SER A 234 -4.56 11.26 -15.44
C SER A 234 -3.53 12.31 -15.86
N GLU A 235 -3.75 13.58 -15.53
CA GLU A 235 -2.81 14.67 -15.83
C GLU A 235 -1.49 14.46 -15.10
N ARG A 236 -1.52 14.10 -13.81
CA ARG A 236 -0.31 13.90 -13.01
C ARG A 236 0.43 12.63 -13.37
N ALA A 237 -0.26 11.54 -13.65
CA ALA A 237 0.34 10.30 -14.13
C ALA A 237 1.10 10.52 -15.45
N LYS A 238 0.47 11.21 -16.41
CA LYS A 238 1.13 11.58 -17.68
C LYS A 238 2.34 12.49 -17.46
N TYR A 239 2.22 13.47 -16.58
CA TYR A 239 3.33 14.38 -16.25
C TYR A 239 4.52 13.65 -15.65
N PHE A 240 4.28 12.67 -14.78
CA PHE A 240 5.33 11.95 -14.07
C PHE A 240 5.97 10.84 -14.91
N PHE A 241 5.17 10.07 -15.65
CA PHE A 241 5.60 8.75 -16.15
C PHE A 241 5.59 8.63 -17.68
N LEU A 242 4.87 9.48 -18.43
CA LEU A 242 4.71 9.31 -19.89
C LEU A 242 6.03 9.27 -20.67
N ASN A 243 7.08 9.95 -20.19
CA ASN A 243 8.37 10.03 -20.85
C ASN A 243 9.41 9.04 -20.30
N ASP A 244 9.04 8.23 -19.31
CA ASP A 244 9.97 7.28 -18.71
C ASP A 244 10.30 6.14 -19.68
N LYS A 245 11.56 5.74 -19.66
CA LYS A 245 12.09 4.69 -20.53
C LYS A 245 13.20 3.93 -19.81
N ASN A 246 13.29 2.63 -20.11
CA ASN A 246 14.39 1.79 -19.63
C ASN A 246 14.54 1.79 -18.09
N CYS A 247 13.42 1.63 -17.38
CA CYS A 247 13.46 1.51 -15.94
C CYS A 247 14.46 0.42 -15.52
N PRO A 248 15.38 0.70 -14.56
CA PRO A 248 16.46 -0.21 -14.21
C PRO A 248 16.00 -1.36 -13.32
N MET A 249 15.18 -2.28 -13.85
CA MET A 249 14.65 -3.45 -13.12
C MET A 249 15.72 -4.31 -12.45
N SER A 250 16.99 -4.22 -12.90
CA SER A 250 18.12 -4.91 -12.27
C SER A 250 18.45 -4.40 -10.86
N TRP A 251 17.90 -3.27 -10.46
CA TRP A 251 18.04 -2.71 -9.11
C TRP A 251 16.95 -3.17 -8.16
N GLU A 252 15.92 -3.82 -8.70
CA GLU A 252 14.78 -4.31 -7.93
C GLU A 252 14.92 -5.80 -7.56
N PRO A 253 14.40 -6.22 -6.41
CA PRO A 253 13.86 -5.34 -5.37
C PRO A 253 14.99 -4.67 -4.55
N SER A 254 14.74 -3.45 -4.05
CA SER A 254 15.55 -2.86 -2.99
C SER A 254 15.27 -3.57 -1.65
N GLY A 255 16.11 -3.34 -0.62
CA GLY A 255 16.08 -4.12 0.62
C GLY A 255 14.76 -4.12 1.41
N SER A 256 13.87 -3.17 1.17
CA SER A 256 12.56 -3.05 1.85
C SER A 256 11.37 -3.03 0.91
N ASP A 257 11.59 -3.26 -0.39
CA ASP A 257 10.52 -3.21 -1.39
C ASP A 257 9.54 -4.38 -1.26
N PHE A 258 8.27 -4.09 -1.38
CA PHE A 258 7.18 -5.05 -1.55
C PHE A 258 6.37 -4.79 -2.83
N LEU A 259 6.70 -3.71 -3.55
CA LEU A 259 6.23 -3.36 -4.89
C LEU A 259 7.42 -3.29 -5.82
N SER A 260 7.20 -3.45 -7.11
CA SER A 260 8.17 -3.12 -8.16
C SER A 260 7.84 -1.72 -8.70
N PRO A 261 8.63 -0.68 -8.39
CA PRO A 261 8.40 0.66 -8.95
C PRO A 261 8.30 0.65 -10.47
N CYS A 262 9.20 -0.10 -11.13
CA CYS A 262 9.24 -0.20 -12.59
C CYS A 262 7.98 -0.85 -13.22
N LEU A 263 7.27 -1.70 -12.49
CA LEU A 263 6.03 -2.32 -12.99
C LEU A 263 4.79 -1.50 -12.65
N GLU A 264 4.87 -0.65 -11.61
CA GLU A 264 3.79 0.25 -11.22
C GLU A 264 3.69 1.50 -12.12
N GLU A 265 4.81 1.98 -12.67
CA GLU A 265 4.91 3.15 -13.54
C GLU A 265 4.56 2.84 -14.99
#